data_f329deea7c30cf75329ec34d93875dfe
#
_entry.id   f329deea7c30cf75329ec34d93875dfe
#
_cell.length_a   1.000
_cell.length_b   1.000
_cell.length_c   1.000
_cell.angle_alpha   90.00
_cell.angle_beta   90.00
_cell.angle_gamma   90.00
#
_symmetry.space_group_name_H-M   'P 1'
#
loop_
_entity.id
_entity.type
_entity.pdbx_description
1 polymer ?
#
loop_
_entity_poly.entity_id
_entity_poly.type
_entity_poly.pdbx_seq_one_letter_code
_entity_poly.pdbx_strand_id
1 'polypeptide(L)'
;GEYHSFTGNMSGLLIAEYELSQKQERGEIPANGALIKTIVSSNLADAIAKEYNLKLVEVLTGFKYIGEQMRLFEQTGENTYMFGFEESYGCLVGTHARDKDGIAAVMALCEAAAYYKTKGYTLWDQMMNIYEKYGYYKELTVSVTKEGVSGADEIKQIMENIRQNPITQLGKYKVLKFRDYKQGTIKDLETGKVENTNL
;
A
#
# COMPACT_ATOMS: atom_id res chain seq x y z
N GLY A 1 20.34 -22.94 -3.30
CA GLY A 1 19.42 -21.85 -3.67
C GLY A 1 19.63 -20.68 -2.73
N GLU A 2 19.34 -19.51 -3.19
CA GLU A 2 19.41 -18.28 -2.41
C GLU A 2 18.05 -18.03 -1.74
N TYR A 3 18.06 -17.56 -0.49
CA TYR A 3 16.85 -17.19 0.23
C TYR A 3 16.63 -15.68 0.11
N HIS A 4 15.42 -15.29 -0.28
CA HIS A 4 14.99 -13.90 -0.34
C HIS A 4 13.88 -13.67 0.69
N SER A 5 13.98 -12.59 1.48
CA SER A 5 12.91 -12.18 2.38
C SER A 5 12.03 -11.14 1.69
N PHE A 6 10.71 -11.30 1.81
CA PHE A 6 9.76 -10.29 1.35
C PHE A 6 9.52 -9.22 2.42
N THR A 7 9.39 -7.98 1.99
CA THR A 7 8.86 -6.92 2.85
C THR A 7 7.34 -7.06 2.96
N GLY A 8 6.72 -6.36 3.92
CA GLY A 8 5.26 -6.34 4.03
C GLY A 8 4.58 -5.78 2.76
N ASN A 9 5.18 -4.77 2.14
CA ASN A 9 4.73 -4.27 0.83
C ASN A 9 4.78 -5.35 -0.25
N MET A 10 5.89 -6.07 -0.38
CA MET A 10 6.02 -7.15 -1.37
C MET A 10 5.00 -8.27 -1.14
N SER A 11 4.81 -8.67 0.11
CA SER A 11 3.81 -9.69 0.47
C SER A 11 2.38 -9.25 0.16
N GLY A 12 2.03 -8.01 0.52
CA GLY A 12 0.72 -7.44 0.22
C GLY A 12 0.44 -7.34 -1.28
N LEU A 13 1.45 -6.91 -2.06
CA LEU A 13 1.33 -6.79 -3.51
C LEU A 13 1.21 -8.17 -4.21
N LEU A 14 1.96 -9.18 -3.73
CA LEU A 14 1.84 -10.56 -4.24
C LEU A 14 0.45 -11.13 -4.00
N ILE A 15 -0.11 -10.96 -2.80
CA ILE A 15 -1.47 -11.41 -2.50
C ILE A 15 -2.49 -10.63 -3.34
N ALA A 16 -2.35 -9.30 -3.43
CA ALA A 16 -3.25 -8.46 -4.21
C ALA A 16 -3.28 -8.90 -5.69
N GLU A 17 -2.12 -9.05 -6.32
CA GLU A 17 -2.04 -9.46 -7.72
C GLU A 17 -2.60 -10.87 -7.93
N TYR A 18 -2.30 -11.81 -7.02
CA TYR A 18 -2.84 -13.16 -7.09
C TYR A 18 -4.36 -13.16 -6.97
N GLU A 19 -4.90 -12.58 -5.91
CA GLU A 19 -6.35 -12.53 -5.66
C GLU A 19 -7.12 -11.86 -6.81
N LEU A 20 -6.60 -10.72 -7.29
CA LEU A 20 -7.27 -9.97 -8.35
C LEU A 20 -7.19 -10.68 -9.69
N SER A 21 -6.05 -11.28 -10.03
CA SER A 21 -5.92 -12.05 -11.28
C SER A 21 -6.86 -13.23 -11.30
N GLN A 22 -6.97 -13.97 -10.18
CA GLN A 22 -7.87 -15.13 -10.09
C GLN A 22 -9.35 -14.70 -10.14
N LYS A 23 -9.71 -13.58 -9.49
CA LYS A 23 -11.06 -13.04 -9.58
C LYS A 23 -11.40 -12.53 -10.98
N GLN A 24 -10.43 -11.93 -11.67
CA GLN A 24 -10.61 -11.49 -13.05
C GLN A 24 -10.84 -12.69 -14.01
N GLU A 25 -10.05 -13.75 -13.88
CA GLU A 25 -10.23 -14.98 -14.68
C GLU A 25 -11.63 -15.61 -14.49
N ARG A 26 -12.21 -15.49 -13.30
CA ARG A 26 -13.55 -15.98 -12.99
C ARG A 26 -14.68 -14.98 -13.26
N GLY A 27 -14.37 -13.75 -13.70
CA GLY A 27 -15.36 -12.70 -13.90
C GLY A 27 -16.00 -12.19 -12.59
N GLU A 28 -15.28 -12.26 -11.49
CA GLU A 28 -15.76 -11.90 -10.13
C GLU A 28 -15.35 -10.50 -9.68
N ILE A 29 -14.71 -9.70 -10.54
CA ILE A 29 -14.38 -8.30 -10.22
C ILE A 29 -15.61 -7.44 -10.51
N PRO A 30 -16.24 -6.86 -9.48
CA PRO A 30 -17.38 -5.96 -9.67
C PRO A 30 -16.94 -4.60 -10.23
N ALA A 31 -17.84 -3.94 -10.95
CA ALA A 31 -17.54 -2.64 -11.57
C ALA A 31 -17.19 -1.53 -10.56
N ASN A 32 -17.61 -1.68 -9.29
CA ASN A 32 -17.32 -0.76 -8.19
C ASN A 32 -16.28 -1.34 -7.20
N GLY A 33 -15.44 -2.27 -7.63
CA GLY A 33 -14.41 -2.87 -6.78
C GLY A 33 -13.41 -1.85 -6.27
N ALA A 34 -12.94 -2.01 -5.04
CA ALA A 34 -11.95 -1.13 -4.41
C ALA A 34 -10.80 -1.90 -3.76
N LEU A 35 -9.58 -1.40 -3.99
CA LEU A 35 -8.36 -1.78 -3.30
C LEU A 35 -8.02 -0.72 -2.28
N ILE A 36 -7.71 -1.11 -1.03
CA ILE A 36 -7.39 -0.16 0.04
C ILE A 36 -5.95 -0.34 0.49
N LYS A 37 -5.21 0.77 0.64
CA LYS A 37 -3.85 0.77 1.19
C LYS A 37 -3.65 1.91 2.18
N THR A 38 -2.61 1.83 3.01
CA THR A 38 -2.22 2.97 3.83
C THR A 38 -1.32 3.94 3.06
N ILE A 39 -1.20 5.17 3.57
CA ILE A 39 -0.32 6.22 3.00
C ILE A 39 1.16 5.82 2.91
N VAL A 40 1.59 4.83 3.70
CA VAL A 40 2.97 4.32 3.72
C VAL A 40 3.12 2.97 3.01
N SER A 41 2.02 2.40 2.51
CA SER A 41 2.06 1.22 1.65
C SER A 41 2.48 1.59 0.22
N SER A 42 3.04 0.61 -0.50
CA SER A 42 3.60 0.82 -1.83
C SER A 42 2.63 1.45 -2.83
N ASN A 43 3.10 2.45 -3.57
CA ASN A 43 2.37 3.02 -4.70
C ASN A 43 2.31 2.09 -5.93
N LEU A 44 2.96 0.95 -5.92
CA LEU A 44 2.74 -0.10 -6.92
C LEU A 44 1.28 -0.60 -6.90
N ALA A 45 0.62 -0.53 -5.74
CA ALA A 45 -0.81 -0.83 -5.62
C ALA A 45 -1.70 0.07 -6.50
N ASP A 46 -1.26 1.31 -6.80
CA ASP A 46 -1.98 2.23 -7.69
C ASP A 46 -2.02 1.66 -9.12
N ALA A 47 -0.89 1.09 -9.57
CA ALA A 47 -0.79 0.48 -10.89
C ALA A 47 -1.59 -0.83 -10.98
N ILE A 48 -1.57 -1.64 -9.92
CA ILE A 48 -2.39 -2.86 -9.82
C ILE A 48 -3.88 -2.50 -9.84
N ALA A 49 -4.33 -1.56 -9.01
CA ALA A 49 -5.73 -1.14 -8.98
C ALA A 49 -6.21 -0.66 -10.36
N LYS A 50 -5.37 0.11 -11.06
CA LYS A 50 -5.66 0.59 -12.42
C LYS A 50 -5.80 -0.56 -13.43
N GLU A 51 -4.94 -1.56 -13.37
CA GLU A 51 -4.99 -2.74 -14.25
C GLU A 51 -6.31 -3.49 -14.14
N TYR A 52 -6.79 -3.67 -12.91
CA TYR A 52 -8.04 -4.38 -12.62
C TYR A 52 -9.28 -3.47 -12.59
N ASN A 53 -9.13 -2.20 -13.04
CA ASN A 53 -10.20 -1.20 -13.04
C ASN A 53 -10.86 -1.01 -11.66
N LEU A 54 -10.05 -1.05 -10.60
CA LEU A 54 -10.49 -0.84 -9.23
C LEU A 54 -10.31 0.62 -8.80
N LYS A 55 -11.19 1.08 -7.92
CA LYS A 55 -10.96 2.31 -7.16
C LYS A 55 -9.85 2.07 -6.14
N LEU A 56 -8.77 2.85 -6.20
CA LEU A 56 -7.79 2.87 -5.12
C LEU A 56 -8.27 3.81 -4.02
N VAL A 57 -8.28 3.30 -2.79
CA VAL A 57 -8.57 4.10 -1.58
C VAL A 57 -7.32 4.12 -0.71
N GLU A 58 -6.78 5.31 -0.50
CA GLU A 58 -5.65 5.53 0.41
C GLU A 58 -6.19 5.99 1.76
N VAL A 59 -5.67 5.42 2.86
CA VAL A 59 -6.08 5.76 4.22
C VAL A 59 -4.86 6.04 5.10
N LEU A 60 -5.06 6.66 6.26
CA LEU A 60 -4.01 6.84 7.26
C LEU A 60 -3.50 5.49 7.77
N THR A 61 -2.31 5.49 8.39
CA THR A 61 -1.68 4.30 8.96
C THR A 61 -2.53 3.68 10.07
N GLY A 62 -2.76 2.40 9.97
CA GLY A 62 -3.53 1.60 10.92
C GLY A 62 -4.72 0.91 10.27
N PHE A 63 -4.80 -0.42 10.45
CA PHE A 63 -5.81 -1.25 9.81
C PHE A 63 -7.26 -0.85 10.15
N LYS A 64 -7.46 -0.18 11.29
CA LYS A 64 -8.77 0.39 11.68
C LYS A 64 -9.38 1.28 10.59
N TYR A 65 -8.56 2.03 9.87
CA TYR A 65 -9.04 2.89 8.78
C TYR A 65 -9.42 2.08 7.53
N ILE A 66 -8.74 0.96 7.27
CA ILE A 66 -9.15 0.01 6.24
C ILE A 66 -10.51 -0.61 6.64
N GLY A 67 -10.63 -1.08 7.89
CA GLY A 67 -11.88 -1.62 8.44
C GLY A 67 -13.04 -0.61 8.45
N GLU A 68 -12.75 0.67 8.67
CA GLU A 68 -13.74 1.76 8.56
C GLU A 68 -14.24 1.92 7.13
N GLN A 69 -13.37 1.93 6.13
CA GLN A 69 -13.76 1.98 4.73
C GLN A 69 -14.60 0.79 4.32
N MET A 70 -14.24 -0.43 4.77
CA MET A 70 -15.06 -1.62 4.54
C MET A 70 -16.48 -1.44 5.07
N ARG A 71 -16.62 -0.92 6.31
CA ARG A 71 -17.92 -0.64 6.91
C ARG A 71 -18.71 0.40 6.11
N LEU A 72 -18.05 1.47 5.67
CA LEU A 72 -18.69 2.51 4.85
C LEU A 72 -19.18 1.94 3.52
N PHE A 73 -18.39 1.10 2.86
CA PHE A 73 -18.80 0.43 1.63
C PHE A 73 -20.04 -0.45 1.81
N GLU A 74 -20.11 -1.20 2.92
CA GLU A 74 -21.30 -2.00 3.23
C GLU A 74 -22.55 -1.16 3.50
N GLN A 75 -22.37 -0.01 4.17
CA GLN A 75 -23.50 0.89 4.49
C GLN A 75 -24.00 1.65 3.29
N THR A 76 -23.10 2.07 2.40
CA THR A 76 -23.45 2.94 1.26
C THR A 76 -23.68 2.18 -0.04
N GLY A 77 -23.08 0.99 -0.18
CA GLY A 77 -23.04 0.27 -1.46
C GLY A 77 -22.19 0.95 -2.55
N GLU A 78 -21.47 2.02 -2.21
CA GLU A 78 -20.69 2.79 -3.19
C GLU A 78 -19.57 1.96 -3.81
N ASN A 79 -18.86 1.18 -3.00
CA ASN A 79 -17.77 0.33 -3.47
C ASN A 79 -17.88 -1.08 -2.85
N THR A 80 -17.23 -2.03 -3.52
CA THR A 80 -17.07 -3.40 -3.03
C THR A 80 -15.60 -3.61 -2.64
N TYR A 81 -15.37 -4.00 -1.38
CA TYR A 81 -14.02 -4.31 -0.90
C TYR A 81 -13.45 -5.54 -1.62
N MET A 82 -12.28 -5.39 -2.23
CA MET A 82 -11.58 -6.49 -2.90
C MET A 82 -10.39 -6.99 -2.09
N PHE A 83 -9.56 -6.08 -1.59
CA PHE A 83 -8.40 -6.36 -0.77
C PHE A 83 -7.90 -5.10 -0.06
N GLY A 84 -7.25 -5.26 1.10
CA GLY A 84 -6.62 -4.17 1.82
C GLY A 84 -5.36 -4.62 2.56
N PHE A 85 -4.32 -3.76 2.57
CA PHE A 85 -3.05 -4.10 3.21
C PHE A 85 -2.28 -2.91 3.76
N GLU A 86 -1.37 -3.22 4.69
CA GLU A 86 -0.40 -2.31 5.29
C GLU A 86 1.02 -2.78 4.97
N GLU A 87 1.98 -1.86 4.98
CA GLU A 87 3.41 -2.16 4.81
C GLU A 87 3.99 -3.05 5.92
N SER A 88 3.33 -3.09 7.07
CA SER A 88 3.71 -3.86 8.27
C SER A 88 3.19 -5.31 8.26
N TYR A 89 3.03 -5.91 7.10
CA TYR A 89 2.54 -7.27 6.85
C TYR A 89 1.05 -7.51 7.15
N GLY A 90 0.32 -6.50 7.59
CA GLY A 90 -1.12 -6.63 7.83
C GLY A 90 -1.90 -6.64 6.52
N CYS A 91 -2.73 -7.65 6.30
CA CYS A 91 -3.70 -7.66 5.21
C CYS A 91 -4.97 -8.42 5.59
N LEU A 92 -6.01 -8.22 4.79
CA LEU A 92 -7.26 -8.95 4.94
C LEU A 92 -7.77 -9.41 3.56
N VAL A 93 -7.88 -10.72 3.41
CA VAL A 93 -8.53 -11.38 2.27
C VAL A 93 -9.98 -11.64 2.66
N GLY A 94 -10.93 -11.11 1.89
CA GLY A 94 -12.34 -11.24 2.19
C GLY A 94 -12.88 -10.23 3.21
N THR A 95 -14.11 -10.45 3.68
CA THR A 95 -14.87 -9.48 4.50
C THR A 95 -15.33 -10.04 5.85
N HIS A 96 -14.78 -11.18 6.25
CA HIS A 96 -15.15 -11.89 7.48
C HIS A 96 -14.69 -11.19 8.78
N ALA A 97 -13.77 -10.25 8.67
CA ALA A 97 -13.25 -9.45 9.78
C ALA A 97 -13.19 -7.95 9.44
N ARG A 98 -12.81 -7.11 10.40
CA ARG A 98 -12.57 -5.66 10.22
C ARG A 98 -11.16 -5.26 10.64
N ASP A 99 -10.32 -6.25 10.83
CA ASP A 99 -8.89 -6.09 11.11
C ASP A 99 -8.13 -7.15 10.30
N LYS A 100 -6.83 -6.98 10.21
CA LYS A 100 -5.91 -7.90 9.53
C LYS A 100 -6.04 -9.34 10.06
N ASP A 101 -5.96 -10.29 9.14
CA ASP A 101 -6.00 -11.72 9.47
C ASP A 101 -4.74 -12.42 8.94
N GLY A 102 -3.81 -12.73 9.86
CA GLY A 102 -2.56 -13.39 9.51
C GLY A 102 -2.76 -14.83 9.01
N ILE A 103 -3.80 -15.53 9.47
CA ILE A 103 -4.08 -16.90 9.01
C ILE A 103 -4.54 -16.87 7.55
N ALA A 104 -5.50 -16.03 7.22
CA ALA A 104 -5.97 -15.85 5.85
C ALA A 104 -4.84 -15.37 4.92
N ALA A 105 -3.95 -14.48 5.41
CA ALA A 105 -2.78 -14.02 4.67
C ALA A 105 -1.81 -15.16 4.33
N VAL A 106 -1.50 -16.02 5.31
CA VAL A 106 -0.62 -17.19 5.10
C VAL A 106 -1.26 -18.18 4.13
N MET A 107 -2.56 -18.44 4.26
CA MET A 107 -3.28 -19.30 3.34
C MET A 107 -3.22 -18.76 1.90
N ALA A 108 -3.49 -17.47 1.69
CA ALA A 108 -3.43 -16.83 0.37
C ALA A 108 -2.01 -16.88 -0.23
N LEU A 109 -0.96 -16.66 0.58
CA LEU A 109 0.42 -16.79 0.10
C LEU A 109 0.80 -18.23 -0.24
N CYS A 110 0.35 -19.21 0.53
CA CYS A 110 0.58 -20.62 0.22
C CYS A 110 -0.17 -21.04 -1.07
N GLU A 111 -1.38 -20.59 -1.24
CA GLU A 111 -2.18 -20.82 -2.45
C GLU A 111 -1.52 -20.18 -3.67
N ALA A 112 -1.12 -18.91 -3.56
CA ALA A 112 -0.37 -18.22 -4.60
C ALA A 112 0.93 -18.95 -4.96
N ALA A 113 1.70 -19.40 -3.96
CA ALA A 113 2.93 -20.15 -4.17
C ALA A 113 2.67 -21.47 -4.92
N ALA A 114 1.63 -22.21 -4.54
CA ALA A 114 1.22 -23.44 -5.21
C ALA A 114 0.80 -23.16 -6.66
N TYR A 115 -0.02 -22.15 -6.89
CA TYR A 115 -0.46 -21.75 -8.23
C TYR A 115 0.71 -21.36 -9.13
N TYR A 116 1.60 -20.45 -8.67
CA TYR A 116 2.75 -20.02 -9.49
C TYR A 116 3.75 -21.15 -9.73
N LYS A 117 3.89 -22.09 -8.78
CA LYS A 117 4.70 -23.28 -8.98
C LYS A 117 4.19 -24.14 -10.15
N THR A 118 2.87 -24.23 -10.36
CA THR A 118 2.31 -24.93 -11.54
C THR A 118 2.64 -24.23 -12.86
N LYS A 119 2.96 -22.92 -12.80
CA LYS A 119 3.40 -22.11 -13.95
C LYS A 119 4.93 -22.09 -14.12
N GLY A 120 5.67 -22.77 -13.24
CA GLY A 120 7.14 -22.80 -13.25
C GLY A 120 7.82 -21.64 -12.53
N TYR A 121 7.08 -20.84 -11.74
CA TYR A 121 7.58 -19.68 -11.01
C TYR A 121 7.62 -19.92 -9.51
N THR A 122 8.61 -19.30 -8.84
CA THR A 122 8.59 -19.06 -7.40
C THR A 122 7.82 -17.76 -7.10
N LEU A 123 7.51 -17.50 -5.83
CA LEU A 123 6.96 -16.19 -5.44
C LEU A 123 7.94 -15.04 -5.73
N TRP A 124 9.25 -15.31 -5.68
CA TRP A 124 10.25 -14.30 -6.05
C TRP A 124 10.20 -13.99 -7.54
N ASP A 125 10.14 -15.00 -8.40
CA ASP A 125 9.98 -14.80 -9.84
C ASP A 125 8.70 -14.01 -10.14
N GLN A 126 7.62 -14.33 -9.43
CA GLN A 126 6.36 -13.60 -9.58
C GLN A 126 6.48 -12.13 -9.12
N MET A 127 7.22 -11.86 -8.04
CA MET A 127 7.47 -10.47 -7.63
C MET A 127 8.26 -9.70 -8.71
N MET A 128 9.23 -10.37 -9.35
CA MET A 128 9.96 -9.76 -10.48
C MET A 128 9.06 -9.53 -11.69
N ASN A 129 8.15 -10.46 -12.01
CA ASN A 129 7.14 -10.28 -13.05
C ASN A 129 6.21 -9.09 -12.77
N ILE A 130 5.81 -8.89 -11.51
CA ILE A 130 5.03 -7.72 -11.07
C ILE A 130 5.80 -6.43 -11.32
N TYR A 131 7.09 -6.38 -10.98
CA TYR A 131 7.93 -5.21 -11.27
C TYR A 131 8.13 -4.98 -12.76
N GLU A 132 8.29 -6.03 -13.57
CA GLU A 132 8.40 -5.92 -15.02
C GLU A 132 7.11 -5.38 -15.64
N LYS A 133 5.96 -5.87 -15.16
CA LYS A 133 4.63 -5.47 -15.66
C LYS A 133 4.27 -4.01 -15.29
N TYR A 134 4.52 -3.61 -14.05
CA TYR A 134 4.01 -2.35 -13.49
C TYR A 134 5.07 -1.27 -13.25
N GLY A 135 6.35 -1.61 -13.37
CA GLY A 135 7.48 -0.77 -13.00
C GLY A 135 8.06 -1.12 -11.64
N TYR A 136 9.31 -0.70 -11.42
CA TYR A 136 10.03 -0.98 -10.18
C TYR A 136 9.76 0.13 -9.15
N TYR A 137 9.16 -0.26 -8.04
CA TYR A 137 8.90 0.61 -6.88
C TYR A 137 9.80 0.19 -5.71
N LYS A 138 10.38 1.17 -5.04
CA LYS A 138 11.19 0.95 -3.85
C LYS A 138 10.83 1.97 -2.79
N GLU A 139 10.37 1.49 -1.66
CA GLU A 139 10.01 2.28 -0.50
C GLU A 139 11.10 2.20 0.57
N LEU A 140 11.24 3.28 1.33
CA LEU A 140 12.08 3.34 2.52
C LEU A 140 11.33 4.06 3.63
N THR A 141 11.12 3.35 4.75
CA THR A 141 10.60 3.97 5.97
C THR A 141 11.76 4.32 6.89
N VAL A 142 11.84 5.60 7.26
CA VAL A 142 12.81 6.08 8.25
C VAL A 142 12.06 6.41 9.53
N SER A 143 12.38 5.68 10.61
CA SER A 143 11.81 5.91 11.94
C SER A 143 12.82 6.67 12.79
N VAL A 144 12.37 7.78 13.41
CA VAL A 144 13.15 8.55 14.37
C VAL A 144 12.49 8.45 15.73
N THR A 145 13.19 7.85 16.68
CA THR A 145 12.73 7.75 18.08
C THR A 145 13.52 8.71 18.95
N LYS A 146 12.84 9.46 19.78
CA LYS A 146 13.42 10.36 20.78
C LYS A 146 12.77 10.06 22.14
N GLU A 147 13.58 9.93 23.17
CA GLU A 147 13.12 9.58 24.51
C GLU A 147 12.79 10.82 25.36
N GLY A 148 11.88 10.64 26.31
CA GLY A 148 11.50 11.66 27.29
C GLY A 148 10.61 12.78 26.75
N VAL A 149 10.29 13.72 27.62
CA VAL A 149 9.41 14.86 27.28
C VAL A 149 10.05 15.79 26.25
N SER A 150 11.36 16.05 26.39
CA SER A 150 12.12 16.85 25.42
C SER A 150 12.16 16.19 24.03
N GLY A 151 12.17 14.85 23.96
CA GLY A 151 12.14 14.11 22.71
C GLY A 151 10.87 14.35 21.89
N ALA A 152 9.72 14.51 22.55
CA ALA A 152 8.48 14.84 21.86
C ALA A 152 8.53 16.22 21.18
N ASP A 153 9.16 17.19 21.83
CA ASP A 153 9.32 18.54 21.26
C ASP A 153 10.37 18.56 20.14
N GLU A 154 11.44 17.78 20.27
CA GLU A 154 12.42 17.59 19.20
C GLU A 154 11.76 17.00 17.93
N ILE A 155 10.91 15.97 18.08
CA ILE A 155 10.19 15.38 16.96
C ILE A 155 9.28 16.41 16.28
N LYS A 156 8.54 17.20 17.06
CA LYS A 156 7.71 18.29 16.51
C LYS A 156 8.54 19.28 15.70
N GLN A 157 9.72 19.66 16.22
CA GLN A 157 10.60 20.60 15.57
C GLN A 157 11.23 20.05 14.29
N ILE A 158 11.62 18.76 14.28
CA ILE A 158 12.09 18.05 13.07
C ILE A 158 11.01 18.08 12.00
N MET A 159 9.78 17.72 12.35
CA MET A 159 8.66 17.68 11.41
C MET A 159 8.32 19.07 10.88
N GLU A 160 8.36 20.10 11.73
CA GLU A 160 8.11 21.48 11.30
C GLU A 160 9.20 21.98 10.36
N ASN A 161 10.47 21.70 10.65
CA ASN A 161 11.58 22.04 9.76
C ASN A 161 11.43 21.38 8.37
N ILE A 162 11.02 20.11 8.31
CA ILE A 162 10.80 19.41 7.03
C ILE A 162 9.63 20.05 6.25
N ARG A 163 8.59 20.52 6.93
CA ARG A 163 7.47 21.23 6.29
C ARG A 163 7.88 22.57 5.69
N GLN A 164 8.67 23.33 6.45
CA GLN A 164 9.17 24.64 6.00
C GLN A 164 10.22 24.50 4.89
N ASN A 165 11.06 23.48 4.99
CA ASN A 165 12.16 23.21 4.08
C ASN A 165 12.07 21.78 3.53
N PRO A 166 11.15 21.50 2.59
CA PRO A 166 11.01 20.18 2.01
C PRO A 166 12.31 19.68 1.38
N ILE A 167 12.61 18.41 1.61
CA ILE A 167 13.77 17.75 1.01
C ILE A 167 13.58 17.74 -0.51
N THR A 168 14.54 18.31 -1.24
CA THR A 168 14.47 18.37 -2.72
C THR A 168 15.27 17.28 -3.41
N GLN A 169 16.14 16.57 -2.66
CA GLN A 169 17.00 15.52 -3.19
C GLN A 169 17.20 14.40 -2.16
N LEU A 170 17.09 13.15 -2.59
CA LEU A 170 17.38 11.96 -1.81
C LEU A 170 18.46 11.14 -2.53
N GLY A 171 19.71 11.20 -2.03
CA GLY A 171 20.85 10.61 -2.72
C GLY A 171 21.01 11.19 -4.13
N LYS A 172 20.95 10.36 -5.16
CA LYS A 172 20.99 10.79 -6.57
C LYS A 172 19.63 11.16 -7.18
N TYR A 173 18.55 11.00 -6.43
CA TYR A 173 17.19 11.20 -6.94
C TYR A 173 16.67 12.58 -6.56
N LYS A 174 16.08 13.28 -7.52
CA LYS A 174 15.33 14.50 -7.30
C LYS A 174 13.97 14.16 -6.69
N VAL A 175 13.54 14.90 -5.69
CA VAL A 175 12.20 14.76 -5.10
C VAL A 175 11.21 15.55 -5.96
N LEU A 176 10.22 14.86 -6.52
CA LEU A 176 9.21 15.48 -7.38
C LEU A 176 8.00 15.96 -6.59
N LYS A 177 7.58 15.19 -5.57
CA LYS A 177 6.38 15.51 -4.78
C LYS A 177 6.66 15.36 -3.29
N PHE A 178 6.11 16.28 -2.52
CA PHE A 178 6.10 16.27 -1.06
C PHE A 178 4.65 16.20 -0.57
N ARG A 179 4.33 15.16 0.23
CA ARG A 179 3.00 14.96 0.80
C ARG A 179 3.04 15.21 2.30
N ASP A 180 2.26 16.14 2.80
CA ASP A 180 2.09 16.42 4.22
C ASP A 180 0.68 16.05 4.67
N TYR A 181 0.54 14.88 5.25
CA TYR A 181 -0.75 14.38 5.70
C TYR A 181 -1.29 15.08 6.95
N LYS A 182 -0.45 15.82 7.72
CA LYS A 182 -0.91 16.66 8.82
C LYS A 182 -1.61 17.91 8.31
N GLN A 183 -1.10 18.49 7.22
CA GLN A 183 -1.69 19.66 6.57
C GLN A 183 -2.70 19.30 5.48
N GLY A 184 -2.80 18.00 5.12
CA GLY A 184 -3.68 17.54 4.05
C GLY A 184 -3.25 18.05 2.67
N THR A 185 -1.94 18.21 2.40
CA THR A 185 -1.45 18.82 1.17
C THR A 185 -0.46 17.94 0.41
N ILE A 186 -0.49 18.05 -0.92
CA ILE A 186 0.50 17.50 -1.83
C ILE A 186 1.12 18.67 -2.60
N LYS A 187 2.42 18.87 -2.46
CA LYS A 187 3.17 19.91 -3.17
C LYS A 187 4.01 19.27 -4.27
N ASP A 188 3.80 19.67 -5.50
CA ASP A 188 4.71 19.39 -6.61
C ASP A 188 5.91 20.34 -6.50
N LEU A 189 7.11 19.79 -6.37
CA LEU A 189 8.32 20.59 -6.12
C LEU A 189 8.95 21.16 -7.40
N GLU A 190 8.50 20.72 -8.58
CA GLU A 190 8.94 21.31 -9.86
C GLU A 190 8.10 22.51 -10.25
N THR A 191 6.79 22.38 -10.14
CA THR A 191 5.83 23.41 -10.56
C THR A 191 5.44 24.36 -9.43
N GLY A 192 5.65 23.95 -8.16
CA GLY A 192 5.16 24.64 -6.98
C GLY A 192 3.65 24.50 -6.74
N LYS A 193 2.93 23.73 -7.57
CA LYS A 193 1.49 23.49 -7.42
C LYS A 193 1.20 22.76 -6.12
N VAL A 194 0.19 23.22 -5.39
CA VAL A 194 -0.29 22.59 -4.16
C VAL A 194 -1.71 22.08 -4.40
N GLU A 195 -1.94 20.83 -4.05
CA GLU A 195 -3.25 20.17 -4.09
C GLU A 195 -3.61 19.67 -2.68
N ASN A 196 -4.89 19.51 -2.39
CA ASN A 196 -5.33 18.90 -1.14
C ASN A 196 -5.27 17.38 -1.26
N THR A 197 -4.87 16.71 -0.17
CA THR A 197 -5.13 15.27 -0.04
C THR A 197 -6.60 15.08 0.28
N ASN A 198 -7.16 13.95 -0.15
CA ASN A 198 -8.56 13.58 0.20
C ASN A 198 -8.62 12.76 1.51
N LEU A 199 -7.66 12.99 2.42
CA LEU A 199 -7.51 12.28 3.71
C LEU A 199 -7.74 13.23 4.87
#